data_eef8475f861ba5c189d84a40a35b11f8
#
_entry.id   eef8475f861ba5c189d84a40a35b11f8
#
_cell.length_a   1.000
_cell.length_b   1.000
_cell.length_c   1.000
_cell.angle_alpha   90.00
_cell.angle_beta   90.00
_cell.angle_gamma   90.00
#
_symmetry.space_group_name_H-M   'P 1'
#
loop_
_entity.id
_entity.type
_entity.pdbx_description
1 polymer ?
#
loop_
_entity_poly.entity_id
_entity_poly.type
_entity_poly.pdbx_seq_one_letter_code
_entity_poly.pdbx_strand_id
1 'polypeptide(L)'
;MTLINRLPTRTWNRLGVNETALSWDENGTTEMSPLTVDVTERKKVVRVEVNGENEFSRKKVTINAQSETSVTVIEVLSTENNLAVETELNVKENALVRLIQVQRSGEKSLVYNKVTSFCDESGRVELLQVFPGKGDIYSDSLIELTGDKSSFKSDIGYLGQREQTVDINLVVNHYGKSTESEINASGALKDSSSKIFRGTIDFKTGSSDSVGNEKETVLMLGDGVINKTVPLILCA
;
A
#
# COMPACT_ATOMS: atom_id res chain seq x y z
N MET A 1 -18.01 -11.72 2.38
CA MET A 1 -17.54 -10.90 1.23
C MET A 1 -17.15 -9.54 1.76
N THR A 2 -15.85 -9.23 1.73
CA THR A 2 -15.28 -8.00 2.28
C THR A 2 -14.99 -7.04 1.13
N LEU A 3 -15.41 -5.77 1.26
CA LEU A 3 -15.13 -4.74 0.28
C LEU A 3 -13.82 -4.04 0.64
N ILE A 4 -12.87 -4.04 -0.28
CA ILE A 4 -11.53 -3.45 -0.14
C ILE A 4 -11.26 -2.44 -1.26
N ASN A 5 -10.15 -1.74 -1.19
CA ASN A 5 -9.65 -0.84 -2.23
C ASN A 5 -10.71 0.17 -2.68
N ARG A 6 -11.39 0.78 -1.70
CA ARG A 6 -12.47 1.73 -1.94
C ARG A 6 -11.95 3.11 -2.29
N LEU A 7 -12.47 3.68 -3.37
CA LEU A 7 -12.29 5.10 -3.65
C LEU A 7 -12.99 5.96 -2.59
N PRO A 8 -12.38 7.05 -2.12
CA PRO A 8 -13.02 7.99 -1.19
C PRO A 8 -14.30 8.61 -1.77
N THR A 9 -14.31 8.80 -3.07
CA THR A 9 -15.47 9.32 -3.81
C THR A 9 -15.78 8.40 -4.98
N ARG A 10 -17.03 7.96 -5.11
CA ARG A 10 -17.45 7.08 -6.20
C ARG A 10 -17.39 7.78 -7.55
N THR A 11 -16.74 7.14 -8.51
CA THR A 11 -16.63 7.59 -9.89
C THR A 11 -16.96 6.43 -10.82
N TRP A 12 -17.36 6.70 -12.07
CA TRP A 12 -17.51 5.71 -13.16
C TRP A 12 -18.12 4.36 -12.74
N ASN A 13 -19.31 4.39 -12.16
CA ASN A 13 -19.99 3.20 -11.62
C ASN A 13 -20.04 1.98 -12.56
N ARG A 14 -20.07 2.21 -13.89
CA ARG A 14 -20.13 1.13 -14.88
C ARG A 14 -18.79 0.43 -15.14
N LEU A 15 -17.67 1.01 -14.69
CA LEU A 15 -16.33 0.45 -14.95
C LEU A 15 -15.88 -0.54 -13.86
N GLY A 16 -16.64 -0.66 -12.76
CA GLY A 16 -16.29 -1.55 -11.66
C GLY A 16 -14.95 -1.19 -10.99
N VAL A 17 -14.69 0.12 -10.83
CA VAL A 17 -13.42 0.61 -10.29
C VAL A 17 -13.52 1.21 -8.88
N ASN A 18 -14.72 1.36 -8.35
CA ASN A 18 -14.95 2.06 -7.08
C ASN A 18 -14.48 1.27 -5.84
N GLU A 19 -14.52 -0.04 -5.93
CA GLU A 19 -14.19 -0.96 -4.84
C GLU A 19 -13.96 -2.35 -5.42
N THR A 20 -13.33 -3.21 -4.65
CA THR A 20 -13.15 -4.63 -5.00
C THR A 20 -13.76 -5.50 -3.92
N ALA A 21 -14.53 -6.50 -4.33
CA ALA A 21 -15.12 -7.46 -3.42
C ALA A 21 -14.23 -8.70 -3.34
N LEU A 22 -13.69 -8.97 -2.15
CA LEU A 22 -12.97 -10.20 -1.87
C LEU A 22 -13.90 -11.19 -1.14
N SER A 23 -13.90 -12.42 -1.62
CA SER A 23 -14.49 -13.54 -0.90
C SER A 23 -13.36 -14.40 -0.33
N TRP A 24 -13.11 -14.24 0.94
CA TRP A 24 -12.28 -15.15 1.72
C TRP A 24 -13.10 -15.70 2.89
N ASP A 25 -12.74 -16.89 3.34
CA ASP A 25 -13.38 -17.47 4.51
C ASP A 25 -12.76 -16.92 5.80
N GLU A 26 -13.43 -15.96 6.41
CA GLU A 26 -12.98 -15.38 7.68
C GLU A 26 -12.96 -16.41 8.83
N ASN A 27 -13.80 -17.47 8.76
CA ASN A 27 -13.86 -18.50 9.79
C ASN A 27 -12.66 -19.47 9.74
N GLY A 28 -12.01 -19.59 8.59
CA GLY A 28 -10.78 -20.39 8.39
C GLY A 28 -9.48 -19.61 8.61
N THR A 29 -9.56 -18.36 9.05
CA THR A 29 -8.37 -17.50 9.20
C THR A 29 -7.55 -17.88 10.41
N THR A 30 -6.26 -18.09 10.23
CA THR A 30 -5.29 -18.29 11.31
C THR A 30 -4.61 -16.96 11.64
N GLU A 31 -4.88 -16.43 12.83
CA GLU A 31 -4.23 -15.21 13.33
C GLU A 31 -2.80 -15.52 13.77
N MET A 32 -1.85 -14.86 13.17
CA MET A 32 -0.44 -14.90 13.57
C MET A 32 -0.20 -13.90 14.70
N SER A 33 0.70 -14.22 15.63
CA SER A 33 1.06 -13.31 16.71
C SER A 33 1.43 -11.93 16.18
N PRO A 34 0.85 -10.83 16.68
CA PRO A 34 1.16 -9.48 16.22
C PRO A 34 2.63 -9.14 16.50
N LEU A 35 3.18 -8.26 15.69
CA LEU A 35 4.54 -7.75 15.86
C LEU A 35 4.50 -6.24 16.07
N THR A 36 5.16 -5.75 17.11
CA THR A 36 5.38 -4.32 17.33
C THR A 36 6.86 -4.01 17.28
N VAL A 37 7.23 -2.99 16.53
CA VAL A 37 8.60 -2.47 16.40
C VAL A 37 8.61 -1.04 16.94
N ASP A 38 9.13 -0.87 18.14
CA ASP A 38 9.36 0.46 18.73
C ASP A 38 10.76 0.95 18.37
N VAL A 39 10.82 2.14 17.77
CA VAL A 39 12.07 2.75 17.29
C VAL A 39 12.36 3.98 18.13
N THR A 40 13.39 3.88 18.97
CA THR A 40 13.90 4.95 19.84
C THR A 40 15.32 5.36 19.45
N GLU A 41 15.95 4.63 18.55
CA GLU A 41 17.31 4.86 18.08
C GLU A 41 17.32 5.81 16.88
N ARG A 42 18.39 6.61 16.77
CA ARG A 42 18.52 7.55 15.63
C ARG A 42 18.49 6.88 14.25
N LYS A 43 19.02 5.65 14.16
CA LYS A 43 18.96 4.84 12.93
C LYS A 43 18.80 3.38 13.29
N LYS A 44 17.84 2.73 12.65
CA LYS A 44 17.57 1.30 12.83
C LYS A 44 17.23 0.65 11.49
N VAL A 45 17.67 -0.58 11.31
CA VAL A 45 17.20 -1.44 10.20
C VAL A 45 16.58 -2.68 10.82
N VAL A 46 15.37 -3.00 10.41
CA VAL A 46 14.61 -4.15 10.89
C VAL A 46 14.18 -4.99 9.71
N ARG A 47 14.34 -6.31 9.79
CA ARG A 47 13.78 -7.25 8.83
C ARG A 47 12.62 -8.00 9.48
N VAL A 48 11.50 -8.00 8.79
CA VAL A 48 10.27 -8.69 9.18
C VAL A 48 9.94 -9.71 8.09
N GLU A 49 9.86 -10.97 8.47
CA GLU A 49 9.42 -12.03 7.56
C GLU A 49 8.02 -12.51 7.99
N VAL A 50 7.09 -12.46 7.05
CA VAL A 50 5.72 -12.93 7.25
C VAL A 50 5.49 -14.11 6.30
N ASN A 51 5.44 -15.31 6.86
CA ASN A 51 5.25 -16.54 6.11
C ASN A 51 3.84 -17.07 6.36
N GLY A 52 2.98 -17.00 5.35
CA GLY A 52 1.64 -17.58 5.39
C GLY A 52 1.70 -19.08 5.13
N GLU A 53 1.64 -19.90 6.19
CA GLU A 53 1.76 -21.35 6.10
C GLU A 53 0.39 -22.06 6.07
N ASN A 54 -0.64 -21.44 6.63
CA ASN A 54 -1.98 -22.00 6.69
C ASN A 54 -2.78 -21.61 5.44
N GLU A 55 -3.92 -22.25 5.23
CA GLU A 55 -4.82 -21.98 4.10
C GLU A 55 -5.15 -20.49 3.99
N PHE A 56 -5.38 -19.83 5.14
CA PHE A 56 -5.45 -18.38 5.23
C PHE A 56 -4.78 -17.90 6.52
N SER A 57 -3.76 -17.07 6.38
CA SER A 57 -3.01 -16.47 7.49
C SER A 57 -3.25 -14.97 7.54
N ARG A 58 -3.36 -14.41 8.77
CA ARG A 58 -3.42 -12.95 8.97
C ARG A 58 -2.33 -12.51 9.94
N LYS A 59 -1.65 -11.40 9.60
CA LYS A 59 -0.59 -10.80 10.41
C LYS A 59 -0.84 -9.32 10.60
N LYS A 60 -0.69 -8.84 11.84
CA LYS A 60 -0.63 -7.42 12.15
C LYS A 60 0.80 -7.02 12.51
N VAL A 61 1.29 -5.93 11.92
CA VAL A 61 2.60 -5.31 12.20
C VAL A 61 2.36 -3.86 12.58
N THR A 62 2.96 -3.40 13.67
CA THR A 62 2.90 -1.99 14.09
C THR A 62 4.32 -1.45 14.22
N ILE A 63 4.60 -0.31 13.61
CA ILE A 63 5.90 0.35 13.64
C ILE A 63 5.70 1.72 14.26
N ASN A 64 6.30 1.94 15.44
CA ASN A 64 6.25 3.19 16.16
C ASN A 64 7.61 3.88 16.07
N ALA A 65 7.75 4.89 15.23
CA ALA A 65 8.95 5.71 15.12
C ALA A 65 8.80 6.94 16.01
N GLN A 66 9.60 7.01 17.08
CA GLN A 66 9.62 8.16 17.99
C GLN A 66 10.25 9.39 17.30
N SER A 67 10.06 10.57 17.88
CA SER A 67 10.58 11.82 17.34
C SER A 67 12.10 11.74 17.10
N GLU A 68 12.56 12.36 16.01
CA GLU A 68 13.97 12.44 15.61
C GLU A 68 14.63 11.07 15.30
N THR A 69 13.83 10.03 15.03
CA THR A 69 14.34 8.70 14.71
C THR A 69 14.22 8.38 13.22
N SER A 70 14.98 7.40 12.76
CA SER A 70 14.90 6.89 11.39
C SER A 70 14.97 5.37 11.39
N VAL A 71 14.00 4.73 10.73
CA VAL A 71 13.99 3.28 10.57
C VAL A 71 13.79 2.89 9.11
N THR A 72 14.54 1.86 8.69
CA THR A 72 14.22 1.11 7.47
C THR A 72 13.69 -0.26 7.88
N VAL A 73 12.47 -0.55 7.50
CA VAL A 73 11.85 -1.86 7.71
C VAL A 73 11.78 -2.57 6.38
N ILE A 74 12.36 -3.77 6.31
CA ILE A 74 12.30 -4.65 5.15
C ILE A 74 11.31 -5.76 5.50
N GLU A 75 10.15 -5.72 4.91
CA GLU A 75 9.06 -6.66 5.14
C GLU A 75 8.93 -7.61 3.94
N VAL A 76 9.16 -8.89 4.17
CA VAL A 76 9.05 -9.92 3.14
C VAL A 76 7.81 -10.75 3.41
N LEU A 77 6.84 -10.66 2.51
CA LEU A 77 5.57 -11.37 2.56
C LEU A 77 5.65 -12.61 1.68
N SER A 78 5.62 -13.79 2.26
CA SER A 78 5.78 -15.05 1.53
C SER A 78 4.63 -15.99 1.81
N THR A 79 4.01 -16.55 0.76
CA THR A 79 2.95 -17.55 0.90
C THR A 79 2.74 -18.36 -0.37
N GLU A 80 2.37 -19.63 -0.22
CA GLU A 80 1.78 -20.46 -1.28
C GLU A 80 0.24 -20.53 -1.16
N ASN A 81 -0.31 -19.96 -0.08
CA ASN A 81 -1.72 -19.93 0.27
C ASN A 81 -2.25 -18.47 0.29
N ASN A 82 -3.28 -18.19 1.08
CA ASN A 82 -3.83 -16.86 1.24
C ASN A 82 -3.22 -16.14 2.45
N LEU A 83 -2.87 -14.88 2.28
CA LEU A 83 -2.23 -14.07 3.32
C LEU A 83 -2.82 -12.66 3.37
N ALA A 84 -3.24 -12.22 4.54
CA ALA A 84 -3.54 -10.84 4.82
C ALA A 84 -2.49 -10.24 5.77
N VAL A 85 -1.93 -9.10 5.42
CA VAL A 85 -1.00 -8.36 6.28
C VAL A 85 -1.51 -6.94 6.46
N GLU A 86 -1.57 -6.49 7.70
CA GLU A 86 -1.92 -5.12 8.06
C GLU A 86 -0.72 -4.47 8.76
N THR A 87 -0.11 -3.50 8.10
CA THR A 87 1.05 -2.75 8.62
C THR A 87 0.62 -1.33 8.98
N GLU A 88 0.77 -0.97 10.25
CA GLU A 88 0.48 0.37 10.77
C GLU A 88 1.77 1.11 11.09
N LEU A 89 1.92 2.33 10.59
CA LEU A 89 3.08 3.19 10.79
C LEU A 89 2.67 4.43 11.59
N ASN A 90 3.22 4.56 12.79
CA ASN A 90 3.06 5.73 13.63
C ASN A 90 4.37 6.54 13.59
N VAL A 91 4.38 7.64 12.85
CA VAL A 91 5.59 8.42 12.55
C VAL A 91 5.51 9.76 13.28
N LYS A 92 6.31 9.89 14.35
CA LYS A 92 6.35 11.07 15.18
C LYS A 92 7.15 12.21 14.54
N GLU A 93 7.11 13.37 15.17
CA GLU A 93 7.76 14.61 14.71
C GLU A 93 9.22 14.37 14.28
N ASN A 94 9.59 14.87 13.09
CA ASN A 94 10.92 14.72 12.47
C ASN A 94 11.39 13.26 12.30
N ALA A 95 10.52 12.27 12.44
CA ALA A 95 10.89 10.87 12.22
C ALA A 95 10.82 10.48 10.74
N LEU A 96 11.59 9.46 10.37
CA LEU A 96 11.55 8.86 9.04
C LEU A 96 11.29 7.36 9.15
N VAL A 97 10.24 6.89 8.52
CA VAL A 97 10.01 5.45 8.29
C VAL A 97 10.16 5.16 6.79
N ARG A 98 11.09 4.27 6.46
CA ARG A 98 11.19 3.67 5.13
C ARG A 98 10.70 2.23 5.23
N LEU A 99 9.54 1.95 4.64
CA LEU A 99 8.98 0.60 4.55
C LEU A 99 9.25 0.04 3.15
N ILE A 100 9.98 -1.07 3.10
CA ILE A 100 10.26 -1.82 1.87
C ILE A 100 9.50 -3.13 1.97
N GLN A 101 8.48 -3.32 1.14
CA GLN A 101 7.70 -4.55 1.10
C GLN A 101 8.00 -5.34 -0.16
N VAL A 102 8.37 -6.60 0.00
CA VAL A 102 8.58 -7.53 -1.11
C VAL A 102 7.61 -8.70 -0.95
N GLN A 103 6.68 -8.82 -1.90
CA GLN A 103 5.69 -9.88 -1.87
C GLN A 103 6.12 -11.04 -2.76
N ARG A 104 6.19 -12.23 -2.17
CA ARG A 104 6.47 -13.51 -2.83
C ARG A 104 5.26 -14.42 -2.65
N SER A 105 4.50 -14.60 -3.70
CA SER A 105 3.27 -15.40 -3.63
C SER A 105 3.24 -16.47 -4.72
N GLY A 106 2.70 -17.64 -4.38
CA GLY A 106 2.47 -18.73 -5.32
C GLY A 106 1.36 -18.44 -6.31
N GLU A 107 1.21 -19.28 -7.36
CA GLU A 107 0.27 -19.02 -8.47
C GLU A 107 -1.21 -18.99 -8.07
N LYS A 108 -1.57 -19.74 -7.03
CA LYS A 108 -2.96 -19.87 -6.57
C LYS A 108 -3.24 -19.09 -5.30
N SER A 109 -2.26 -18.32 -4.84
CA SER A 109 -2.39 -17.55 -3.62
C SER A 109 -3.07 -16.21 -3.88
N LEU A 110 -3.65 -15.67 -2.82
CA LEU A 110 -4.14 -14.30 -2.75
C LEU A 110 -3.42 -13.59 -1.61
N VAL A 111 -2.83 -12.43 -1.88
CA VAL A 111 -2.25 -11.60 -0.83
C VAL A 111 -2.99 -10.28 -0.76
N TYR A 112 -3.56 -9.99 0.41
CA TYR A 112 -4.07 -8.69 0.77
C TYR A 112 -3.08 -7.98 1.70
N ASN A 113 -2.53 -6.88 1.22
CA ASN A 113 -1.55 -6.07 1.93
C ASN A 113 -2.12 -4.68 2.21
N LYS A 114 -2.36 -4.38 3.48
CA LYS A 114 -2.86 -3.08 3.91
C LYS A 114 -1.78 -2.32 4.66
N VAL A 115 -1.55 -1.06 4.27
CA VAL A 115 -0.65 -0.14 4.96
C VAL A 115 -1.45 1.08 5.42
N THR A 116 -1.36 1.41 6.70
CA THR A 116 -1.94 2.66 7.23
C THR A 116 -0.82 3.45 7.90
N SER A 117 -0.71 4.73 7.59
CA SER A 117 0.32 5.59 8.17
C SER A 117 -0.26 6.87 8.74
N PHE A 118 0.21 7.25 9.93
CA PHE A 118 -0.07 8.54 10.58
C PHE A 118 1.25 9.30 10.72
N CYS A 119 1.32 10.49 10.13
CA CYS A 119 2.55 11.24 9.99
C CYS A 119 2.43 12.60 10.67
N ASP A 120 3.12 12.77 11.80
CA ASP A 120 3.15 14.00 12.58
C ASP A 120 4.03 15.09 11.90
N GLU A 121 4.19 16.25 12.52
CA GLU A 121 4.92 17.41 11.96
C GLU A 121 6.32 17.03 11.46
N SER A 122 6.63 17.41 10.22
CA SER A 122 7.91 17.11 9.54
C SER A 122 8.27 15.62 9.51
N GLY A 123 7.35 14.73 9.86
CA GLY A 123 7.49 13.29 9.73
C GLY A 123 7.51 12.87 8.26
N ARG A 124 8.21 11.79 7.96
CA ARG A 124 8.37 11.31 6.58
C ARG A 124 8.15 9.82 6.47
N VAL A 125 7.43 9.43 5.43
CA VAL A 125 7.22 8.04 5.06
C VAL A 125 7.70 7.81 3.63
N GLU A 126 8.55 6.80 3.44
CA GLU A 126 8.94 6.29 2.13
C GLU A 126 8.46 4.83 2.03
N LEU A 127 7.59 4.56 1.06
CA LEU A 127 7.01 3.23 0.82
C LEU A 127 7.51 2.68 -0.51
N LEU A 128 8.31 1.62 -0.45
CA LEU A 128 8.71 0.87 -1.64
C LEU A 128 7.98 -0.48 -1.62
N GLN A 129 7.14 -0.73 -2.61
CA GLN A 129 6.45 -2.01 -2.77
C GLN A 129 6.89 -2.69 -4.06
N VAL A 130 7.25 -3.97 -3.97
CA VAL A 130 7.62 -4.77 -5.13
C VAL A 130 6.82 -6.06 -5.13
N PHE A 131 6.09 -6.28 -6.22
CA PHE A 131 5.17 -7.40 -6.40
C PHE A 131 5.63 -8.33 -7.53
N PRO A 132 6.67 -9.17 -7.30
CA PRO A 132 7.15 -10.15 -8.28
C PRO A 132 6.41 -11.49 -8.19
N GLY A 133 5.48 -11.65 -7.24
CA GLY A 133 4.71 -12.87 -7.01
C GLY A 133 3.80 -13.22 -8.17
N LYS A 134 3.31 -14.46 -8.16
CA LYS A 134 2.47 -15.02 -9.23
C LYS A 134 0.99 -15.09 -8.87
N GLY A 135 0.65 -14.99 -7.60
CA GLY A 135 -0.73 -14.98 -7.08
C GLY A 135 -1.40 -13.62 -7.20
N ASP A 136 -2.68 -13.56 -6.92
CA ASP A 136 -3.44 -12.31 -6.92
C ASP A 136 -2.96 -11.35 -5.83
N ILE A 137 -2.87 -10.08 -6.20
CA ILE A 137 -2.34 -8.99 -5.37
C ILE A 137 -3.42 -7.97 -5.14
N TYR A 138 -3.68 -7.69 -3.86
CA TYR A 138 -4.55 -6.61 -3.42
C TYR A 138 -3.78 -5.75 -2.42
N SER A 139 -3.41 -4.54 -2.83
CA SER A 139 -2.69 -3.58 -1.99
C SER A 139 -3.60 -2.40 -1.66
N ASP A 140 -3.74 -2.06 -0.39
CA ASP A 140 -4.57 -0.96 0.09
C ASP A 140 -3.75 -0.08 1.05
N SER A 141 -3.37 1.11 0.61
CA SER A 141 -2.53 2.02 1.38
C SER A 141 -3.26 3.32 1.69
N LEU A 142 -3.33 3.68 2.97
CA LEU A 142 -3.90 4.93 3.47
C LEU A 142 -2.83 5.71 4.23
N ILE A 143 -2.53 6.90 3.75
CA ILE A 143 -1.50 7.78 4.31
C ILE A 143 -2.16 9.06 4.82
N GLU A 144 -2.00 9.33 6.10
CA GLU A 144 -2.55 10.50 6.78
C GLU A 144 -1.41 11.47 7.11
N LEU A 145 -1.23 12.52 6.31
CA LEU A 145 -0.26 13.59 6.55
C LEU A 145 -0.88 14.62 7.50
N THR A 146 -0.87 14.30 8.80
CA THR A 146 -1.59 15.05 9.84
C THR A 146 -0.83 16.28 10.33
N GLY A 147 0.50 16.23 10.33
CA GLY A 147 1.34 17.34 10.78
C GLY A 147 1.80 18.23 9.64
N ASP A 148 2.09 19.50 9.96
CA ASP A 148 2.65 20.45 9.00
C ASP A 148 4.00 19.94 8.46
N LYS A 149 4.29 20.17 7.18
CA LYS A 149 5.52 19.74 6.49
C LYS A 149 5.78 18.25 6.50
N SER A 150 4.80 17.42 6.86
CA SER A 150 4.92 15.98 6.72
C SER A 150 4.95 15.58 5.25
N SER A 151 5.60 14.47 4.95
CA SER A 151 5.77 14.05 3.55
C SER A 151 5.67 12.55 3.35
N PHE A 152 5.22 12.19 2.16
CA PHE A 152 5.08 10.82 1.72
C PHE A 152 5.67 10.63 0.32
N LYS A 153 6.42 9.56 0.14
CA LYS A 153 6.86 9.11 -1.17
C LYS A 153 6.58 7.62 -1.33
N SER A 154 6.02 7.24 -2.49
CA SER A 154 5.91 5.83 -2.85
C SER A 154 6.53 5.52 -4.19
N ASP A 155 7.16 4.33 -4.26
CA ASP A 155 7.60 3.70 -5.49
C ASP A 155 7.04 2.27 -5.52
N ILE A 156 6.17 1.98 -6.49
CA ILE A 156 5.47 0.70 -6.61
C ILE A 156 5.91 0.01 -7.90
N GLY A 157 6.46 -1.20 -7.78
CA GLY A 157 6.84 -2.04 -8.91
C GLY A 157 6.00 -3.32 -8.97
N TYR A 158 5.40 -3.64 -10.12
CA TYR A 158 4.59 -4.83 -10.29
C TYR A 158 4.81 -5.55 -11.63
N LEU A 159 4.58 -6.86 -11.61
CA LEU A 159 4.54 -7.70 -12.81
C LEU A 159 3.26 -8.55 -12.79
N GLY A 160 2.30 -8.21 -13.65
CA GLY A 160 1.13 -9.05 -13.88
C GLY A 160 1.40 -10.06 -14.99
N GLN A 161 1.03 -11.32 -14.77
CA GLN A 161 1.25 -12.41 -15.72
C GLN A 161 0.13 -13.45 -15.65
N ARG A 162 -0.03 -14.23 -16.72
CA ARG A 162 -1.12 -15.22 -16.84
C ARG A 162 -2.50 -14.56 -16.68
N GLU A 163 -3.34 -15.02 -15.76
CA GLU A 163 -4.66 -14.47 -15.43
C GLU A 163 -4.65 -13.68 -14.11
N GLN A 164 -3.45 -13.30 -13.63
CA GLN A 164 -3.26 -12.64 -12.34
C GLN A 164 -4.01 -11.30 -12.26
N THR A 165 -4.59 -11.06 -11.10
CA THR A 165 -5.15 -9.76 -10.70
C THR A 165 -4.14 -8.96 -9.89
N VAL A 166 -3.90 -7.72 -10.29
CA VAL A 166 -3.12 -6.72 -9.54
C VAL A 166 -4.03 -5.55 -9.23
N ASP A 167 -4.49 -5.44 -8.00
CA ASP A 167 -5.41 -4.41 -7.55
C ASP A 167 -4.74 -3.55 -6.49
N ILE A 168 -4.43 -2.30 -6.83
CA ILE A 168 -3.69 -1.36 -6.00
C ILE A 168 -4.56 -0.13 -5.73
N ASN A 169 -4.73 0.21 -4.47
CA ASN A 169 -5.34 1.44 -3.99
C ASN A 169 -4.36 2.18 -3.10
N LEU A 170 -4.16 3.46 -3.36
CA LEU A 170 -3.31 4.31 -2.54
C LEU A 170 -3.99 5.67 -2.37
N VAL A 171 -4.27 6.02 -1.12
CA VAL A 171 -4.91 7.28 -0.74
C VAL A 171 -3.96 8.06 0.15
N VAL A 172 -3.69 9.31 -0.21
CA VAL A 172 -2.91 10.25 0.59
C VAL A 172 -3.79 11.43 0.97
N ASN A 173 -4.07 11.57 2.25
CA ASN A 173 -4.81 12.70 2.81
C ASN A 173 -3.84 13.75 3.37
N HIS A 174 -3.92 14.97 2.87
CA HIS A 174 -3.14 16.11 3.32
C HIS A 174 -3.97 16.94 4.29
N TYR A 175 -3.64 16.91 5.58
CA TYR A 175 -4.29 17.73 6.63
C TYR A 175 -3.42 18.90 7.07
N GLY A 176 -2.10 18.68 7.19
CA GLY A 176 -1.14 19.70 7.58
C GLY A 176 -0.86 20.68 6.44
N LYS A 177 -0.26 21.83 6.78
CA LYS A 177 0.22 22.82 5.81
C LYS A 177 1.56 22.42 5.22
N SER A 178 1.80 22.81 3.98
CA SER A 178 3.08 22.57 3.28
C SER A 178 3.47 21.07 3.28
N THR A 179 2.49 20.20 3.20
CA THR A 179 2.73 18.75 3.10
C THR A 179 3.02 18.36 1.66
N GLU A 180 3.79 17.29 1.48
CA GLU A 180 4.21 16.84 0.16
C GLU A 180 3.91 15.36 -0.04
N SER A 181 3.42 14.99 -1.24
CA SER A 181 3.28 13.60 -1.63
C SER A 181 3.75 13.34 -3.06
N GLU A 182 4.42 12.20 -3.25
CA GLU A 182 4.86 11.71 -4.55
C GLU A 182 4.49 10.23 -4.68
N ILE A 183 3.66 9.92 -5.68
CA ILE A 183 3.20 8.57 -5.97
C ILE A 183 3.75 8.15 -7.32
N ASN A 184 4.62 7.14 -7.35
CA ASN A 184 5.14 6.54 -8.57
C ASN A 184 4.75 5.06 -8.62
N ALA A 185 4.13 4.63 -9.72
CA ALA A 185 3.85 3.25 -9.99
C ALA A 185 4.39 2.85 -11.37
N SER A 186 5.08 1.74 -11.44
CA SER A 186 5.62 1.24 -12.69
C SER A 186 5.48 -0.28 -12.78
N GLY A 187 5.01 -0.77 -13.92
CA GLY A 187 4.84 -2.20 -14.07
C GLY A 187 4.73 -2.69 -15.48
N ALA A 188 4.74 -4.01 -15.61
CA ALA A 188 4.47 -4.69 -16.85
C ALA A 188 3.31 -5.67 -16.67
N LEU A 189 2.45 -5.75 -17.66
CA LEU A 189 1.33 -6.68 -17.74
C LEU A 189 1.49 -7.52 -18.98
N LYS A 190 1.36 -8.82 -18.84
CA LYS A 190 1.42 -9.76 -19.96
C LYS A 190 0.33 -10.82 -19.90
N ASP A 191 0.20 -11.58 -20.95
CA ASP A 191 -0.76 -12.67 -21.11
C ASP A 191 -2.21 -12.16 -21.02
N SER A 192 -2.99 -12.60 -20.04
CA SER A 192 -4.36 -12.16 -19.76
C SER A 192 -4.48 -11.51 -18.36
N SER A 193 -3.38 -10.99 -17.83
CA SER A 193 -3.41 -10.34 -16.53
C SER A 193 -4.23 -9.06 -16.52
N SER A 194 -4.81 -8.77 -15.37
CA SER A 194 -5.62 -7.57 -15.15
C SER A 194 -5.03 -6.69 -14.04
N LYS A 195 -5.03 -5.38 -14.25
CA LYS A 195 -4.60 -4.43 -13.23
C LYS A 195 -5.64 -3.33 -13.05
N ILE A 196 -5.86 -2.95 -11.79
CA ILE A 196 -6.52 -1.71 -11.41
C ILE A 196 -5.58 -0.95 -10.48
N PHE A 197 -5.22 0.27 -10.84
CA PHE A 197 -4.51 1.20 -9.97
C PHE A 197 -5.42 2.38 -9.65
N ARG A 198 -5.60 2.66 -8.35
CA ARG A 198 -6.35 3.81 -7.85
C ARG A 198 -5.38 4.67 -7.04
N GLY A 199 -5.03 5.81 -7.55
CA GLY A 199 -4.25 6.83 -6.85
C GLY A 199 -5.16 7.98 -6.45
N THR A 200 -5.15 8.34 -5.18
CA THR A 200 -5.92 9.47 -4.68
C THR A 200 -5.04 10.39 -3.86
N ILE A 201 -5.05 11.66 -4.22
CA ILE A 201 -4.45 12.74 -3.43
C ILE A 201 -5.60 13.65 -2.99
N ASP A 202 -5.81 13.76 -1.68
CA ASP A 202 -6.93 14.52 -1.12
C ASP A 202 -6.40 15.64 -0.21
N PHE A 203 -6.52 16.88 -0.69
CA PHE A 203 -6.16 18.09 0.06
C PHE A 203 -7.35 18.52 0.91
N LYS A 204 -7.26 18.26 2.21
CA LYS A 204 -8.29 18.61 3.19
C LYS A 204 -8.29 20.10 3.50
N THR A 205 -9.42 20.61 3.96
CA THR A 205 -9.52 22.02 4.40
C THR A 205 -8.42 22.35 5.40
N GLY A 206 -7.62 23.36 5.09
CA GLY A 206 -6.51 23.82 5.93
C GLY A 206 -5.11 23.38 5.47
N SER A 207 -4.99 22.50 4.49
CA SER A 207 -3.71 22.02 3.93
C SER A 207 -3.08 23.01 2.93
N SER A 208 -2.98 24.27 3.27
CA SER A 208 -2.39 25.29 2.38
C SER A 208 -0.94 24.98 2.01
N ASP A 209 -0.51 25.41 0.83
CA ASP A 209 0.84 25.25 0.31
C ASP A 209 1.31 23.81 0.14
N SER A 210 0.36 22.86 0.14
CA SER A 210 0.66 21.44 -0.04
C SER A 210 0.75 21.07 -1.51
N VAL A 211 1.60 20.08 -1.82
CA VAL A 211 1.88 19.60 -3.18
C VAL A 211 1.73 18.09 -3.25
N GLY A 212 1.10 17.60 -4.31
CA GLY A 212 0.97 16.18 -4.57
C GLY A 212 1.16 15.86 -6.04
N ASN A 213 1.91 14.82 -6.32
CA ASN A 213 2.20 14.34 -7.67
C ASN A 213 1.92 12.84 -7.77
N GLU A 214 1.33 12.43 -8.88
CA GLU A 214 1.09 11.03 -9.21
C GLU A 214 1.60 10.73 -10.62
N LYS A 215 2.30 9.61 -10.78
CA LYS A 215 2.76 9.11 -12.07
C LYS A 215 2.63 7.60 -12.13
N GLU A 216 2.03 7.11 -13.20
CA GLU A 216 2.03 5.69 -13.53
C GLU A 216 2.63 5.44 -14.91
N THR A 217 3.39 4.34 -15.02
CA THR A 217 3.92 3.85 -16.30
C THR A 217 3.66 2.36 -16.41
N VAL A 218 2.97 1.94 -17.47
CA VAL A 218 2.59 0.54 -17.67
C VAL A 218 3.06 0.06 -19.04
N LEU A 219 3.80 -1.04 -19.06
CA LEU A 219 4.12 -1.77 -20.27
C LEU A 219 3.12 -2.91 -20.46
N MET A 220 2.35 -2.88 -21.54
CA MET A 220 1.38 -3.93 -21.88
C MET A 220 1.94 -4.85 -22.95
N LEU A 221 2.04 -6.15 -22.63
CA LEU A 221 2.65 -7.19 -23.46
C LEU A 221 1.63 -8.33 -23.68
N GLY A 222 0.68 -8.14 -24.57
CA GLY A 222 -0.34 -9.14 -24.91
C GLY A 222 -1.71 -8.53 -25.19
N ASP A 223 -2.50 -9.21 -25.99
CA ASP A 223 -3.82 -8.73 -26.43
C ASP A 223 -4.91 -8.95 -25.36
N GLY A 224 -4.67 -9.85 -24.40
CA GLY A 224 -5.61 -10.17 -23.30
C GLY A 224 -5.46 -9.30 -22.06
N VAL A 225 -4.52 -8.36 -22.05
CA VAL A 225 -4.23 -7.50 -20.89
C VAL A 225 -5.37 -6.52 -20.63
N ILE A 226 -5.77 -6.41 -19.36
CA ILE A 226 -6.71 -5.38 -18.90
C ILE A 226 -5.97 -4.40 -17.98
N ASN A 227 -5.90 -3.14 -18.40
CA ASN A 227 -5.29 -2.08 -17.61
C ASN A 227 -6.32 -0.98 -17.29
N LYS A 228 -6.57 -0.74 -16.01
CA LYS A 228 -7.43 0.35 -15.52
C LYS A 228 -6.63 1.23 -14.59
N THR A 229 -6.71 2.54 -14.76
CA THR A 229 -6.08 3.54 -13.90
C THR A 229 -7.10 4.60 -13.53
N VAL A 230 -7.17 4.95 -12.26
CA VAL A 230 -8.12 5.91 -11.71
C VAL A 230 -7.35 6.93 -10.87
N PRO A 231 -6.79 7.98 -11.49
CA PRO A 231 -6.22 9.09 -10.75
C PRO A 231 -7.36 9.96 -10.19
N LEU A 232 -7.25 10.35 -8.94
CA LEU A 232 -8.23 11.19 -8.26
C LEU A 232 -7.53 12.26 -7.43
N ILE A 233 -7.78 13.53 -7.76
CA ILE A 233 -7.32 14.67 -6.96
C ILE A 233 -8.55 15.36 -6.40
N LEU A 234 -8.62 15.45 -5.08
CA LEU A 234 -9.68 16.09 -4.33
C LEU A 234 -9.12 17.32 -3.62
N CYS A 235 -9.89 18.41 -3.65
CA CYS A 235 -9.55 19.67 -2.97
C CYS A 235 -10.80 20.15 -2.24
N ALA A 236 -10.70 20.31 -0.92
CA ALA A 236 -11.82 20.76 -0.06
C ALA A 236 -11.66 22.25 0.31
#